data_42835fb17e77233f1251b613ee9d651c
#
_entry.id   42835fb17e77233f1251b613ee9d651c
#
_cell.length_a   1.000
_cell.length_b   1.000
_cell.length_c   1.000
_cell.angle_alpha   90.00
_cell.angle_beta   90.00
_cell.angle_gamma   90.00
#
_symmetry.space_group_name_H-M   'P 1'
#
loop_
_entity.id
_entity.type
_entity.pdbx_description
1 polymer ?
#
loop_
_entity_poly.entity_id
_entity_poly.type
_entity_poly.pdbx_seq_one_letter_code
_entity_poly.pdbx_strand_id
1 'polypeptide(L)'
;MIRPHERPPRIWPIVIATIAGLAILVTLGAWQVKRLAWKEALLAQLAANAAAPPVDLSTAYNMARAGSNAEFVRVRFTGTYKNDAWMKMLSSYQRGQGWTILTPASAEGWAVIVDRGKLPGQRLENFDQPEGPQDIEGVLRAHSSGQGYFDPANDPKGNMWYWWDLPAMIAASGLPADLKPYPFVVQLLPSSTAAEFPRPDEPKSDLANNHLGYAITWFGLALTLLGVSGFYL
;
A
#
# COMPACT_ATOMS: atom_id res chain seq x y z
N MET A 1 -31.12 25.04 67.10
CA MET A 1 -30.16 24.47 66.10
C MET A 1 -30.93 24.34 64.80
N ILE A 2 -30.75 25.23 63.83
CA ILE A 2 -31.37 25.20 62.49
C ILE A 2 -30.47 24.36 61.62
N ARG A 3 -30.95 23.17 61.16
CA ARG A 3 -30.22 22.33 60.19
C ARG A 3 -30.15 23.10 58.87
N PRO A 4 -28.95 23.24 58.25
CA PRO A 4 -28.87 23.86 56.94
C PRO A 4 -29.66 23.00 55.93
N HIS A 5 -30.51 23.62 55.14
CA HIS A 5 -31.21 23.00 54.00
C HIS A 5 -30.14 22.61 52.96
N GLU A 6 -29.76 21.34 52.91
CA GLU A 6 -28.96 20.81 51.84
C GLU A 6 -29.75 20.94 50.54
N ARG A 7 -29.28 21.73 49.60
CA ARG A 7 -29.88 21.85 48.27
C ARG A 7 -29.70 20.50 47.56
N PRO A 8 -30.77 19.93 46.98
CA PRO A 8 -30.65 18.66 46.24
C PRO A 8 -29.55 18.79 45.16
N PRO A 9 -28.71 17.76 44.95
CA PRO A 9 -27.67 17.79 43.98
C PRO A 9 -28.25 18.10 42.59
N ARG A 10 -27.63 19.01 41.88
CA ARG A 10 -28.02 19.33 40.49
C ARG A 10 -27.59 18.17 39.58
N ILE A 11 -28.51 17.21 39.28
CA ILE A 11 -28.26 16.02 38.45
C ILE A 11 -28.13 16.34 36.97
N TRP A 12 -28.76 17.43 36.50
CA TRP A 12 -28.82 17.81 35.10
C TRP A 12 -27.45 17.96 34.40
N PRO A 13 -26.38 18.54 34.99
CA PRO A 13 -25.08 18.61 34.39
C PRO A 13 -24.49 17.22 34.15
N ILE A 14 -24.71 16.28 35.07
CA ILE A 14 -24.25 14.90 34.95
C ILE A 14 -24.97 14.20 33.79
N VAL A 15 -26.28 14.34 33.72
CA VAL A 15 -27.12 13.76 32.67
C VAL A 15 -26.68 14.28 31.29
N ILE A 16 -26.53 15.60 31.15
CA ILE A 16 -26.09 16.21 29.88
C ILE A 16 -24.67 15.72 29.49
N ALA A 17 -23.75 15.69 30.44
CA ALA A 17 -22.39 15.18 30.18
C ALA A 17 -22.39 13.71 29.76
N THR A 18 -23.22 12.87 30.41
CA THR A 18 -23.38 11.47 30.08
C THR A 18 -23.95 11.29 28.67
N ILE A 19 -25.03 12.00 28.32
CA ILE A 19 -25.61 11.95 26.98
C ILE A 19 -24.60 12.39 25.91
N ALA A 20 -23.89 13.49 26.14
CA ALA A 20 -22.86 13.98 25.22
C ALA A 20 -21.73 12.97 25.06
N GLY A 21 -21.24 12.41 26.17
CA GLY A 21 -20.20 11.38 26.16
C GLY A 21 -20.65 10.12 25.42
N LEU A 22 -21.85 9.63 25.66
CA LEU A 22 -22.44 8.48 24.95
C LEU A 22 -22.57 8.75 23.45
N ALA A 23 -23.05 9.92 23.07
CA ALA A 23 -23.18 10.28 21.65
C ALA A 23 -21.81 10.25 20.94
N ILE A 24 -20.77 10.77 21.57
CA ILE A 24 -19.40 10.74 21.03
C ILE A 24 -18.90 9.29 20.91
N LEU A 25 -18.98 8.50 21.98
CA LEU A 25 -18.46 7.13 22.02
C LEU A 25 -19.16 6.21 21.02
N VAL A 26 -20.50 6.29 20.93
CA VAL A 26 -21.29 5.52 19.97
C VAL A 26 -21.00 5.94 18.54
N THR A 27 -20.84 7.24 18.28
CA THR A 27 -20.48 7.75 16.94
C THR A 27 -19.10 7.25 16.51
N LEU A 28 -18.11 7.28 17.40
CA LEU A 28 -16.76 6.76 17.12
C LEU A 28 -16.80 5.24 16.90
N GLY A 29 -17.55 4.49 17.71
CA GLY A 29 -17.74 3.05 17.52
C GLY A 29 -18.38 2.73 16.16
N ALA A 30 -19.46 3.41 15.80
CA ALA A 30 -20.15 3.25 14.52
C ALA A 30 -19.24 3.62 13.32
N TRP A 31 -18.43 4.68 13.45
CA TRP A 31 -17.45 5.04 12.44
C TRP A 31 -16.40 3.94 12.25
N GLN A 32 -15.89 3.36 13.33
CA GLN A 32 -14.93 2.24 13.25
C GLN A 32 -15.51 1.01 12.54
N VAL A 33 -16.80 0.67 12.80
CA VAL A 33 -17.48 -0.44 12.11
C VAL A 33 -17.61 -0.16 10.60
N LYS A 34 -17.99 1.07 10.22
CA LYS A 34 -18.05 1.45 8.80
C LYS A 34 -16.67 1.39 8.13
N ARG A 35 -15.64 1.83 8.84
CA ARG A 35 -14.26 1.79 8.32
C ARG A 35 -13.74 0.36 8.17
N LEU A 36 -14.08 -0.53 9.11
CA LEU A 36 -13.81 -1.97 9.03
C LEU A 36 -14.40 -2.57 7.76
N ALA A 37 -15.71 -2.41 7.55
CA ALA A 37 -16.42 -2.95 6.39
C ALA A 37 -15.85 -2.44 5.06
N TRP A 38 -15.55 -1.13 4.98
CA TRP A 38 -14.91 -0.55 3.80
C TRP A 38 -13.54 -1.19 3.52
N LYS A 39 -12.74 -1.41 4.57
CA LYS A 39 -11.40 -1.97 4.43
C LYS A 39 -11.43 -3.45 4.04
N GLU A 40 -12.35 -4.22 4.61
CA GLU A 40 -12.57 -5.62 4.23
C GLU A 40 -12.99 -5.76 2.77
N ALA A 41 -13.89 -4.89 2.30
CA ALA A 41 -14.28 -4.85 0.89
C ALA A 41 -13.09 -4.52 -0.03
N LEU A 42 -12.24 -3.55 0.35
CA LEU A 42 -11.03 -3.24 -0.39
C LEU A 42 -10.07 -4.43 -0.45
N LEU A 43 -9.79 -5.08 0.68
CA LEU A 43 -8.92 -6.26 0.73
C LEU A 43 -9.46 -7.42 -0.10
N ALA A 44 -10.79 -7.65 -0.07
CA ALA A 44 -11.43 -8.65 -0.90
C ALA A 44 -11.27 -8.35 -2.41
N GLN A 45 -11.40 -7.08 -2.81
CA GLN A 45 -11.16 -6.66 -4.19
C GLN A 45 -9.71 -6.89 -4.62
N LEU A 46 -8.74 -6.51 -3.79
CA LEU A 46 -7.32 -6.73 -4.08
C LEU A 46 -6.99 -8.23 -4.21
N ALA A 47 -7.56 -9.05 -3.33
CA ALA A 47 -7.42 -10.51 -3.40
C ALA A 47 -8.04 -11.09 -4.69
N ALA A 48 -9.21 -10.59 -5.09
CA ALA A 48 -9.86 -10.99 -6.34
C ALA A 48 -9.02 -10.61 -7.57
N ASN A 49 -8.45 -9.40 -7.60
CA ASN A 49 -7.55 -8.96 -8.66
C ASN A 49 -6.32 -9.87 -8.77
N ALA A 50 -5.70 -10.20 -7.63
CA ALA A 50 -4.52 -11.07 -7.58
C ALA A 50 -4.83 -12.53 -7.98
N ALA A 51 -6.06 -13.00 -7.78
CA ALA A 51 -6.48 -14.35 -8.14
C ALA A 51 -6.99 -14.47 -9.60
N ALA A 52 -7.32 -13.35 -10.25
CA ALA A 52 -7.82 -13.33 -11.61
C ALA A 52 -6.75 -13.79 -12.62
N PRO A 53 -7.15 -14.35 -13.78
CA PRO A 53 -6.22 -14.60 -14.88
C PRO A 53 -5.48 -13.34 -15.30
N PRO A 54 -4.19 -13.44 -15.70
CA PRO A 54 -3.44 -12.28 -16.15
C PRO A 54 -4.03 -11.70 -17.45
N VAL A 55 -3.96 -10.38 -17.57
CA VAL A 55 -4.33 -9.65 -18.80
C VAL A 55 -3.09 -8.95 -19.39
N ASP A 56 -3.16 -8.48 -20.63
CA ASP A 56 -2.11 -7.67 -21.24
C ASP A 56 -2.06 -6.25 -20.64
N LEU A 57 -0.94 -5.53 -20.88
CA LEU A 57 -0.73 -4.18 -20.33
C LEU A 57 -1.78 -3.18 -20.81
N SER A 58 -2.21 -3.27 -22.06
CA SER A 58 -3.18 -2.34 -22.66
C SER A 58 -4.57 -2.55 -22.08
N THR A 59 -4.98 -3.78 -21.85
CA THR A 59 -6.23 -4.14 -21.17
C THR A 59 -6.24 -3.62 -19.74
N ALA A 60 -5.17 -3.87 -18.96
CA ALA A 60 -5.07 -3.40 -17.58
C ALA A 60 -5.07 -1.86 -17.50
N TYR A 61 -4.40 -1.19 -18.42
CA TYR A 61 -4.42 0.27 -18.54
C TYR A 61 -5.83 0.81 -18.81
N ASN A 62 -6.57 0.19 -19.73
CA ASN A 62 -7.94 0.60 -20.07
C ASN A 62 -8.90 0.36 -18.89
N MET A 63 -8.75 -0.75 -18.14
CA MET A 63 -9.51 -1.01 -16.91
C MET A 63 -9.29 0.11 -15.87
N ALA A 64 -8.03 0.51 -15.66
CA ALA A 64 -7.69 1.59 -14.75
C ALA A 64 -8.28 2.94 -15.20
N ARG A 65 -8.22 3.25 -16.50
CA ARG A 65 -8.84 4.47 -17.06
C ARG A 65 -10.37 4.49 -16.96
N ALA A 66 -11.00 3.33 -16.96
CA ALA A 66 -12.44 3.19 -16.74
C ALA A 66 -12.83 3.29 -15.25
N GLY A 67 -11.88 3.55 -14.35
CA GLY A 67 -12.11 3.74 -12.92
C GLY A 67 -12.00 2.46 -12.08
N SER A 68 -11.58 1.33 -12.66
CA SER A 68 -11.30 0.13 -11.90
C SER A 68 -10.03 0.29 -11.06
N ASN A 69 -10.02 -0.30 -9.87
CA ASN A 69 -8.79 -0.33 -9.06
C ASN A 69 -7.78 -1.28 -9.71
N ALA A 70 -6.68 -0.72 -10.21
CA ALA A 70 -5.62 -1.48 -10.88
C ALA A 70 -4.66 -2.18 -9.91
N GLU A 71 -4.70 -1.87 -8.61
CA GLU A 71 -3.81 -2.48 -7.61
C GLU A 71 -3.99 -4.01 -7.57
N PHE A 72 -2.89 -4.74 -7.66
CA PHE A 72 -2.81 -6.20 -7.74
C PHE A 72 -3.46 -6.86 -8.97
N VAL A 73 -3.87 -6.11 -10.00
CA VAL A 73 -4.27 -6.72 -11.27
C VAL A 73 -3.09 -7.48 -11.85
N ARG A 74 -3.29 -8.78 -12.15
CA ARG A 74 -2.26 -9.60 -12.78
C ARG A 74 -2.10 -9.22 -14.24
N VAL A 75 -0.85 -9.06 -14.65
CA VAL A 75 -0.49 -8.78 -16.04
C VAL A 75 0.53 -9.80 -16.53
N ARG A 76 0.44 -10.14 -17.83
CA ARG A 76 1.41 -10.98 -18.52
C ARG A 76 1.70 -10.38 -19.88
N PHE A 77 2.97 -10.23 -20.20
CA PHE A 77 3.41 -9.65 -21.48
C PHE A 77 4.82 -10.11 -21.82
N THR A 78 5.17 -10.02 -23.11
CA THR A 78 6.56 -10.19 -23.55
C THR A 78 7.24 -8.82 -23.55
N GLY A 79 8.35 -8.70 -22.82
CA GLY A 79 9.12 -7.46 -22.72
C GLY A 79 10.61 -7.69 -22.78
N THR A 80 11.36 -6.65 -23.13
CA THR A 80 12.84 -6.68 -23.13
C THR A 80 13.35 -5.75 -22.07
N TYR A 81 14.14 -6.29 -21.12
CA TYR A 81 14.75 -5.51 -20.07
C TYR A 81 15.89 -4.62 -20.59
N LYS A 82 15.95 -3.40 -20.09
CA LYS A 82 17.07 -2.48 -20.26
C LYS A 82 18.06 -2.68 -19.10
N ASN A 83 18.83 -3.76 -19.16
CA ASN A 83 19.67 -4.22 -18.06
C ASN A 83 20.79 -3.23 -17.67
N ASP A 84 21.28 -2.41 -18.60
CA ASP A 84 22.27 -1.35 -18.34
C ASP A 84 21.69 -0.13 -17.57
N ALA A 85 20.36 -0.05 -17.46
CA ALA A 85 19.64 1.02 -16.77
C ALA A 85 18.88 0.53 -15.52
N TRP A 86 19.28 -0.62 -14.95
CA TRP A 86 18.67 -1.09 -13.70
C TRP A 86 18.85 -0.07 -12.58
N MET A 87 17.89 -0.05 -11.66
CA MET A 87 17.81 0.90 -10.56
C MET A 87 17.75 0.15 -9.23
N LYS A 88 18.37 0.73 -8.19
CA LYS A 88 18.27 0.22 -6.82
C LYS A 88 17.49 1.20 -5.95
N MET A 89 16.52 0.68 -5.25
CA MET A 89 15.78 1.43 -4.23
C MET A 89 16.15 0.87 -2.86
N LEU A 90 16.44 1.76 -1.90
CA LEU A 90 16.76 1.35 -0.54
C LEU A 90 15.60 0.55 0.06
N SER A 91 15.90 -0.61 0.59
CA SER A 91 14.93 -1.54 1.15
C SER A 91 15.53 -2.32 2.31
N SER A 92 14.71 -3.11 2.98
CA SER A 92 15.17 -4.10 3.96
C SER A 92 15.14 -5.50 3.35
N TYR A 93 16.15 -6.29 3.64
CA TYR A 93 16.19 -7.71 3.32
C TYR A 93 16.42 -8.51 4.60
N GLN A 94 15.44 -9.35 4.96
CA GLN A 94 15.41 -10.03 6.26
C GLN A 94 15.57 -9.04 7.43
N ARG A 95 16.68 -9.10 8.18
CA ARG A 95 16.96 -8.18 9.30
C ARG A 95 18.10 -7.19 9.00
N GLY A 96 18.47 -7.06 7.73
CA GLY A 96 19.59 -6.22 7.29
C GLY A 96 19.20 -5.26 6.17
N GLN A 97 20.18 -4.53 5.71
CA GLN A 97 20.05 -3.66 4.54
C GLN A 97 19.91 -4.51 3.28
N GLY A 98 19.01 -4.12 2.41
CA GLY A 98 18.80 -4.70 1.10
C GLY A 98 18.41 -3.65 0.08
N TRP A 99 18.19 -4.11 -1.12
CA TRP A 99 17.81 -3.29 -2.25
C TRP A 99 16.63 -3.93 -2.97
N THR A 100 15.66 -3.14 -3.35
CA THR A 100 14.69 -3.51 -4.37
C THR A 100 15.29 -3.17 -5.73
N ILE A 101 15.32 -4.14 -6.62
CA ILE A 101 15.88 -4.00 -7.97
C ILE A 101 14.76 -3.71 -8.94
N LEU A 102 14.83 -2.55 -9.56
CA LEU A 102 13.90 -2.10 -10.57
C LEU A 102 14.59 -2.13 -11.93
N THR A 103 13.99 -2.77 -12.91
CA THR A 103 14.56 -2.81 -14.26
C THR A 103 13.54 -2.24 -15.25
N PRO A 104 13.91 -1.18 -15.99
CA PRO A 104 13.09 -0.69 -17.07
C PRO A 104 12.95 -1.75 -18.16
N ALA A 105 11.77 -1.83 -18.77
CA ALA A 105 11.50 -2.74 -19.87
C ALA A 105 10.67 -2.06 -20.96
N SER A 106 10.92 -2.43 -22.22
CA SER A 106 10.06 -2.07 -23.35
C SER A 106 9.11 -3.23 -23.64
N ALA A 107 7.81 -2.96 -23.70
CA ALA A 107 6.79 -3.96 -23.98
C ALA A 107 5.55 -3.31 -24.62
N GLU A 108 5.03 -3.86 -25.70
CA GLU A 108 3.74 -3.46 -26.31
C GLU A 108 3.61 -1.95 -26.58
N GLY A 109 4.72 -1.26 -26.88
CA GLY A 109 4.74 0.20 -27.06
C GLY A 109 4.77 1.01 -25.75
N TRP A 110 4.97 0.37 -24.62
CA TRP A 110 5.10 0.98 -23.31
C TRP A 110 6.54 0.95 -22.78
N ALA A 111 6.91 1.99 -22.05
CA ALA A 111 8.06 2.02 -21.15
C ALA A 111 7.57 1.63 -19.73
N VAL A 112 7.98 0.47 -19.25
CA VAL A 112 7.50 -0.12 -18.00
C VAL A 112 8.63 -0.20 -16.99
N ILE A 113 8.38 0.12 -15.73
CA ILE A 113 9.30 -0.19 -14.63
C ILE A 113 8.86 -1.51 -13.99
N VAL A 114 9.75 -2.49 -13.99
CA VAL A 114 9.52 -3.82 -13.41
C VAL A 114 10.28 -3.91 -12.10
N ASP A 115 9.55 -4.12 -11.00
CA ASP A 115 10.11 -4.49 -9.69
C ASP A 115 10.42 -5.99 -9.71
N ARG A 116 11.70 -6.32 -9.85
CA ARG A 116 12.20 -7.69 -9.91
C ARG A 116 12.36 -8.34 -8.54
N GLY A 117 12.15 -7.56 -7.48
CA GLY A 117 12.24 -8.04 -6.12
C GLY A 117 13.50 -7.60 -5.40
N LYS A 118 13.81 -8.28 -4.31
CA LYS A 118 14.81 -7.87 -3.34
C LYS A 118 16.13 -8.57 -3.51
N LEU A 119 17.19 -7.84 -3.15
CA LEU A 119 18.57 -8.28 -3.18
C LEU A 119 19.25 -7.94 -1.84
N PRO A 120 20.00 -8.88 -1.20
CA PRO A 120 20.85 -8.55 -0.07
C PRO A 120 21.89 -7.49 -0.44
N GLY A 121 22.22 -6.57 0.46
CA GLY A 121 23.14 -5.47 0.19
C GLY A 121 24.51 -5.87 -0.35
N GLN A 122 24.95 -7.07 -0.02
CA GLN A 122 26.26 -7.64 -0.41
C GLN A 122 26.30 -8.23 -1.84
N ARG A 123 25.14 -8.35 -2.52
CA ARG A 123 25.01 -9.01 -3.83
C ARG A 123 24.72 -8.07 -5.00
N LEU A 124 24.94 -6.77 -4.83
CA LEU A 124 24.64 -5.77 -5.87
C LEU A 124 25.38 -6.00 -7.21
N GLU A 125 26.51 -6.66 -7.18
CA GLU A 125 27.37 -6.87 -8.37
C GLU A 125 27.07 -8.20 -9.09
N ASN A 126 26.24 -9.06 -8.50
CA ASN A 126 26.01 -10.41 -9.04
C ASN A 126 24.56 -10.84 -8.86
N PHE A 127 23.71 -10.42 -9.77
CA PHE A 127 22.32 -10.86 -9.85
C PHE A 127 21.94 -11.13 -11.31
N ASP A 128 20.84 -11.88 -11.49
CA ASP A 128 20.37 -12.28 -12.81
C ASP A 128 19.94 -11.07 -13.66
N GLN A 129 20.43 -11.02 -14.89
CA GLN A 129 20.16 -9.99 -15.89
C GLN A 129 19.83 -10.63 -17.24
N PRO A 130 18.62 -11.18 -17.41
CA PRO A 130 18.27 -11.93 -18.61
C PRO A 130 18.24 -11.02 -19.84
N GLU A 131 18.80 -11.52 -20.93
CA GLU A 131 18.88 -10.82 -22.22
C GLU A 131 17.74 -11.27 -23.16
N GLY A 132 17.40 -10.37 -24.09
CA GLY A 132 16.37 -10.63 -25.09
C GLY A 132 14.94 -10.58 -24.54
N PRO A 133 13.97 -10.99 -25.35
CA PRO A 133 12.56 -10.99 -24.94
C PRO A 133 12.30 -11.98 -23.79
N GLN A 134 11.62 -11.51 -22.75
CA GLN A 134 11.23 -12.27 -21.56
C GLN A 134 9.70 -12.32 -21.44
N ASP A 135 9.17 -13.45 -21.02
CA ASP A 135 7.77 -13.59 -20.62
C ASP A 135 7.65 -13.12 -19.17
N ILE A 136 7.08 -11.94 -18.98
CA ILE A 136 7.00 -11.25 -17.68
C ILE A 136 5.59 -11.38 -17.15
N GLU A 137 5.44 -12.00 -15.98
CA GLU A 137 4.18 -12.06 -15.27
C GLU A 137 4.33 -11.41 -13.89
N GLY A 138 3.45 -10.49 -13.59
CA GLY A 138 3.49 -9.72 -12.36
C GLY A 138 2.12 -9.17 -11.96
N VAL A 139 2.12 -8.36 -10.93
CA VAL A 139 0.94 -7.59 -10.52
C VAL A 139 1.22 -6.09 -10.62
N LEU A 140 0.19 -5.34 -10.98
CA LEU A 140 0.29 -3.88 -11.00
C LEU A 140 0.34 -3.31 -9.59
N ARG A 141 1.23 -2.34 -9.41
CA ARG A 141 1.36 -1.57 -8.17
C ARG A 141 1.21 -0.08 -8.49
N ALA A 142 0.19 0.52 -7.88
CA ALA A 142 -0.01 1.96 -7.93
C ALA A 142 0.77 2.61 -6.79
N HIS A 143 1.96 3.12 -7.09
CA HIS A 143 2.74 3.89 -6.12
C HIS A 143 2.40 5.36 -6.22
N SER A 144 2.11 5.99 -5.08
CA SER A 144 2.02 7.44 -5.02
C SER A 144 3.40 8.04 -5.28
N SER A 145 3.54 8.83 -6.35
CA SER A 145 4.75 9.61 -6.57
C SER A 145 4.76 10.78 -5.60
N GLY A 146 5.84 10.92 -4.84
CA GLY A 146 6.02 12.06 -3.96
C GLY A 146 7.05 11.80 -2.87
N GLN A 147 7.95 12.76 -2.70
CA GLN A 147 8.94 12.74 -1.63
C GLN A 147 8.25 12.99 -0.29
N GLY A 148 8.42 12.08 0.66
CA GLY A 148 8.02 12.31 2.05
C GLY A 148 8.88 13.40 2.70
N TYR A 149 8.36 14.02 3.76
CA TYR A 149 9.02 15.16 4.43
C TYR A 149 10.45 14.85 4.92
N PHE A 150 10.72 13.60 5.27
CA PHE A 150 12.04 13.15 5.76
C PHE A 150 12.81 12.30 4.74
N ASP A 151 12.27 12.07 3.55
CA ASP A 151 12.94 11.26 2.54
C ASP A 151 14.09 12.04 1.89
N PRO A 152 15.28 11.44 1.73
CA PRO A 152 16.33 12.02 0.92
C PRO A 152 15.86 12.22 -0.54
N ALA A 153 16.46 13.18 -1.23
CA ALA A 153 16.22 13.32 -2.66
C ALA A 153 16.75 12.09 -3.41
N ASN A 154 16.02 11.64 -4.42
CA ASN A 154 16.52 10.62 -5.33
C ASN A 154 17.78 11.11 -6.06
N ASP A 155 18.75 10.23 -6.26
CA ASP A 155 19.95 10.48 -7.06
C ASP A 155 20.01 9.52 -8.27
N PRO A 156 19.37 9.87 -9.39
CA PRO A 156 19.39 9.04 -10.60
C PRO A 156 20.80 8.81 -11.16
N LYS A 157 21.73 9.78 -10.99
CA LYS A 157 23.12 9.66 -11.48
C LYS A 157 23.93 8.66 -10.65
N GLY A 158 23.72 8.65 -9.34
CA GLY A 158 24.31 7.67 -8.43
C GLY A 158 23.53 6.36 -8.35
N ASN A 159 22.48 6.21 -9.16
CA ASN A 159 21.57 5.06 -9.11
C ASN A 159 21.07 4.79 -7.70
N MET A 160 20.60 5.84 -6.98
CA MET A 160 20.10 5.72 -5.63
C MET A 160 18.69 6.29 -5.54
N TRP A 161 17.73 5.41 -5.25
CA TRP A 161 16.32 5.73 -5.14
C TRP A 161 15.83 5.47 -3.72
N TYR A 162 15.08 6.43 -3.17
CA TYR A 162 14.54 6.36 -1.81
C TYR A 162 13.02 6.30 -1.81
N TRP A 163 12.40 6.83 -2.84
CA TRP A 163 10.95 6.88 -3.01
C TRP A 163 10.57 6.74 -4.49
N TRP A 164 9.29 6.38 -4.72
CA TRP A 164 8.79 6.13 -6.06
C TRP A 164 8.57 7.43 -6.84
N ASP A 165 9.36 7.64 -7.86
CA ASP A 165 9.24 8.72 -8.83
C ASP A 165 9.22 8.12 -10.24
N LEU A 166 8.06 7.57 -10.59
CA LEU A 166 7.90 6.84 -11.84
C LEU A 166 8.24 7.69 -13.08
N PRO A 167 7.84 8.98 -13.18
CA PRO A 167 8.28 9.84 -14.26
C PRO A 167 9.79 10.00 -14.35
N ALA A 168 10.48 10.26 -13.23
CA ALA A 168 11.93 10.40 -13.21
C ALA A 168 12.65 9.08 -13.50
N MET A 169 12.12 7.95 -13.01
CA MET A 169 12.63 6.61 -13.30
C MET A 169 12.56 6.28 -14.79
N ILE A 170 11.43 6.57 -15.44
CA ILE A 170 11.27 6.38 -16.89
C ILE A 170 12.21 7.33 -17.66
N ALA A 171 12.32 8.59 -17.26
CA ALA A 171 13.25 9.52 -17.89
C ALA A 171 14.73 9.08 -17.77
N ALA A 172 15.12 8.49 -16.63
CA ALA A 172 16.46 7.98 -16.38
C ALA A 172 16.72 6.61 -17.05
N SER A 173 15.70 5.92 -17.54
CA SER A 173 15.83 4.56 -18.07
C SER A 173 16.57 4.44 -19.39
N GLY A 174 16.68 5.54 -20.16
CA GLY A 174 17.25 5.53 -21.51
C GLY A 174 16.47 4.67 -22.51
N LEU A 175 15.22 4.32 -22.21
CA LEU A 175 14.32 3.67 -23.16
C LEU A 175 13.97 4.63 -24.32
N PRO A 176 13.61 4.11 -25.50
CA PRO A 176 13.19 4.92 -26.63
C PRO A 176 12.08 5.93 -26.28
N ALA A 177 12.22 7.18 -26.73
CA ALA A 177 11.31 8.27 -26.36
C ALA A 177 9.90 8.17 -27.00
N ASP A 178 9.74 7.29 -27.98
CA ASP A 178 8.46 6.99 -28.63
C ASP A 178 7.60 6.00 -27.82
N LEU A 179 8.18 5.33 -26.82
CA LEU A 179 7.43 4.48 -25.91
C LEU A 179 6.60 5.32 -24.95
N LYS A 180 5.36 4.90 -24.72
CA LYS A 180 4.47 5.56 -23.76
C LYS A 180 4.83 5.17 -22.33
N PRO A 181 4.96 6.12 -21.38
CA PRO A 181 5.14 5.80 -19.97
C PRO A 181 3.99 4.96 -19.43
N TYR A 182 4.27 3.77 -18.89
CA TYR A 182 3.26 2.99 -18.21
C TYR A 182 3.04 3.54 -16.79
N PRO A 183 1.80 3.82 -16.37
CA PRO A 183 1.54 4.56 -15.13
C PRO A 183 1.63 3.71 -13.85
N PHE A 184 1.97 2.42 -13.98
CA PHE A 184 2.08 1.49 -12.88
C PHE A 184 3.45 0.80 -12.90
N VAL A 185 3.93 0.40 -11.73
CA VAL A 185 5.04 -0.53 -11.60
C VAL A 185 4.49 -1.95 -11.76
N VAL A 186 5.21 -2.81 -12.44
CA VAL A 186 4.91 -4.25 -12.49
C VAL A 186 5.78 -4.95 -11.46
N GLN A 187 5.20 -5.40 -10.35
CA GLN A 187 5.88 -6.23 -9.37
C GLN A 187 5.88 -7.68 -9.86
N LEU A 188 7.07 -8.22 -10.12
CA LEU A 188 7.26 -9.59 -10.60
C LEU A 188 6.75 -10.60 -9.57
N LEU A 189 6.08 -11.67 -10.04
CA LEU A 189 5.64 -12.75 -9.17
C LEU A 189 6.78 -13.76 -8.92
N PRO A 190 6.87 -14.38 -7.71
CA PRO A 190 7.88 -15.41 -7.44
C PRO A 190 7.85 -16.60 -8.40
N SER A 191 6.67 -16.92 -8.94
CA SER A 191 6.47 -18.01 -9.91
C SER A 191 6.99 -17.68 -11.32
N SER A 192 7.27 -16.43 -11.63
CA SER A 192 7.65 -15.97 -12.97
C SER A 192 9.15 -15.93 -13.20
N THR A 193 9.96 -16.29 -12.23
CA THR A 193 11.42 -16.35 -12.35
C THR A 193 11.99 -17.59 -11.65
N ALA A 194 13.00 -18.20 -12.28
CA ALA A 194 13.80 -19.25 -11.67
C ALA A 194 15.10 -18.70 -11.04
N ALA A 195 15.35 -17.40 -11.18
CA ALA A 195 16.55 -16.78 -10.66
C ALA A 195 16.57 -16.78 -9.14
N GLU A 196 17.74 -17.02 -8.53
CA GLU A 196 17.89 -16.92 -7.08
C GLU A 196 17.76 -15.48 -6.61
N PHE A 197 18.29 -14.52 -7.39
CA PHE A 197 18.24 -13.08 -7.12
C PHE A 197 18.13 -12.26 -8.42
N PRO A 198 17.40 -11.13 -8.43
CA PRO A 198 16.56 -10.59 -7.33
C PRO A 198 15.44 -11.54 -6.96
N ARG A 199 15.04 -11.56 -5.68
CA ARG A 199 13.96 -12.41 -5.20
C ARG A 199 12.66 -11.62 -5.11
N PRO A 200 11.67 -11.89 -5.96
CA PRO A 200 10.37 -11.25 -5.87
C PRO A 200 9.71 -11.54 -4.52
N ASP A 201 9.06 -10.54 -3.95
CA ASP A 201 8.22 -10.71 -2.77
C ASP A 201 6.81 -11.18 -3.19
N GLU A 202 6.17 -11.95 -2.32
CA GLU A 202 4.73 -12.18 -2.46
C GLU A 202 3.97 -10.85 -2.42
N PRO A 203 3.05 -10.57 -3.35
CA PRO A 203 2.25 -9.37 -3.31
C PRO A 203 1.41 -9.34 -2.03
N LYS A 204 1.72 -8.44 -1.12
CA LYS A 204 1.00 -8.29 0.15
C LYS A 204 0.44 -6.89 0.26
N SER A 205 -0.78 -6.82 0.76
CA SER A 205 -1.37 -5.58 1.21
C SER A 205 -1.04 -5.39 2.69
N ASP A 206 -0.10 -4.49 3.00
CA ASP A 206 0.31 -4.16 4.39
C ASP A 206 -0.74 -3.31 5.13
N LEU A 207 -1.97 -3.36 4.70
CA LEU A 207 -3.06 -2.61 5.30
C LEU A 207 -3.44 -3.19 6.66
N ALA A 208 -2.78 -2.77 7.73
CA ALA A 208 -3.17 -3.15 9.10
C ALA A 208 -4.65 -2.85 9.37
N ASN A 209 -5.41 -3.80 9.88
CA ASN A 209 -6.86 -3.67 10.10
C ASN A 209 -7.22 -3.86 11.59
N ASN A 210 -7.04 -2.79 12.37
CA ASN A 210 -7.31 -2.79 13.82
C ASN A 210 -8.69 -2.20 14.17
N HIS A 211 -9.54 -1.92 13.18
CA HIS A 211 -10.81 -1.20 13.37
C HIS A 211 -11.78 -1.95 14.27
N LEU A 212 -11.81 -3.30 14.23
CA LEU A 212 -12.64 -4.11 15.13
C LEU A 212 -12.27 -3.89 16.60
N GLY A 213 -10.97 -3.93 16.93
CA GLY A 213 -10.50 -3.68 18.29
C GLY A 213 -10.90 -2.30 18.81
N TYR A 214 -10.76 -1.28 17.98
CA TYR A 214 -11.20 0.08 18.34
C TYR A 214 -12.72 0.19 18.48
N ALA A 215 -13.52 -0.47 17.63
CA ALA A 215 -14.97 -0.48 17.77
C ALA A 215 -15.40 -1.09 19.10
N ILE A 216 -14.83 -2.23 19.48
CA ILE A 216 -15.09 -2.90 20.76
C ILE A 216 -14.72 -1.97 21.93
N THR A 217 -13.58 -1.28 21.85
CA THR A 217 -13.15 -0.31 22.88
C THR A 217 -14.16 0.82 23.05
N TRP A 218 -14.60 1.46 21.95
CA TRP A 218 -15.53 2.57 22.00
C TRP A 218 -16.91 2.17 22.57
N PHE A 219 -17.45 1.06 22.12
CA PHE A 219 -18.73 0.55 22.67
C PHE A 219 -18.59 0.06 24.11
N GLY A 220 -17.45 -0.53 24.48
CA GLY A 220 -17.16 -0.92 25.87
C GLY A 220 -17.12 0.29 26.80
N LEU A 221 -16.45 1.39 26.37
CA LEU A 221 -16.44 2.65 27.12
C LEU A 221 -17.84 3.26 27.23
N ALA A 222 -18.67 3.19 26.18
CA ALA A 222 -20.04 3.65 26.22
C ALA A 222 -20.88 2.88 27.24
N LEU A 223 -20.75 1.54 27.28
CA LEU A 223 -21.41 0.70 28.27
C LEU A 223 -20.94 0.99 29.70
N THR A 224 -19.64 1.20 29.89
CA THR A 224 -19.06 1.57 31.19
C THR A 224 -19.59 2.92 31.66
N LEU A 225 -19.64 3.92 30.76
CA LEU A 225 -20.19 5.25 31.07
C LEU A 225 -21.66 5.16 31.49
N LEU A 226 -22.47 4.34 30.78
CA LEU A 226 -23.86 4.07 31.13
C LEU A 226 -23.99 3.45 32.52
N GLY A 227 -23.20 2.39 32.81
CA GLY A 227 -23.22 1.69 34.09
C GLY A 227 -22.85 2.61 35.27
N VAL A 228 -21.75 3.38 35.10
CA VAL A 228 -21.30 4.32 36.13
C VAL A 228 -22.34 5.44 36.35
N SER A 229 -22.84 6.04 35.26
CA SER A 229 -23.85 7.11 35.37
C SER A 229 -25.14 6.63 35.99
N GLY A 230 -25.61 5.40 35.64
CA GLY A 230 -26.80 4.81 36.25
C GLY A 230 -26.65 4.46 37.73
N PHE A 231 -25.41 4.26 38.22
CA PHE A 231 -25.16 4.05 39.65
C PHE A 231 -25.21 5.38 40.45
N TYR A 232 -24.85 6.51 39.83
CA TYR A 232 -24.78 7.84 40.47
C TYR A 232 -26.04 8.69 40.29
N LEU A 233 -26.97 8.32 39.42
CA LEU A 233 -28.26 9.00 39.19
C LEU A 233 -29.38 8.34 39.95
#